data_18312181a0f47269810ddd7fb8c89211
#
_entry.id   18312181a0f47269810ddd7fb8c89211
#
_cell.length_a   1.000
_cell.length_b   1.000
_cell.length_c   1.000
_cell.angle_alpha   90.00
_cell.angle_beta   90.00
_cell.angle_gamma   90.00
#
_symmetry.space_group_name_H-M   'P 1'
#
loop_
_entity.id
_entity.type
_entity.pdbx_description
1 polymer ?
#
loop_
_entity_poly.entity_id
_entity_poly.type
_entity_poly.pdbx_seq_one_letter_code
_entity_poly.pdbx_strand_id
1 'polypeptide(L)'
;KFGSTVCPATVKYDEPNRSNYTHYESGRDVPLFRLAETYLLRAEAYGRKGNYNAAIDDINKVRARAAFKAGETRAEVLARLQPGYEKLTQAEQQWPYEVEKDMTSTMLVDESYWDGGSANSKAEMYPETATTTEDRFVNFILNELARELNQEMVYYENLHHSGWQAD
;
A
#
# COMPACT_ATOMS: atom_id res chain seq x y z
N LYS A 1 -11.04 -3.08 -16.35
CA LYS A 1 -12.25 -3.36 -15.57
C LYS A 1 -12.25 -4.85 -15.31
N PHE A 2 -11.94 -5.26 -14.08
CA PHE A 2 -11.95 -6.68 -13.69
C PHE A 2 -13.40 -7.18 -13.64
N GLY A 3 -13.64 -8.41 -14.13
CA GLY A 3 -14.94 -9.04 -13.96
C GLY A 3 -15.22 -9.32 -12.49
N SER A 4 -16.49 -9.48 -12.12
CA SER A 4 -16.95 -9.68 -10.73
C SER A 4 -16.37 -10.91 -10.02
N THR A 5 -15.72 -11.81 -10.76
CA THR A 5 -15.13 -13.05 -10.26
C THR A 5 -13.61 -13.02 -10.16
N VAL A 6 -12.96 -11.92 -10.55
CA VAL A 6 -11.50 -11.80 -10.56
C VAL A 6 -11.09 -10.69 -9.60
N CYS A 7 -10.64 -11.07 -8.42
CA CYS A 7 -9.98 -10.14 -7.51
C CYS A 7 -8.46 -10.24 -7.73
N PRO A 8 -7.74 -9.11 -7.79
CA PRO A 8 -6.29 -9.13 -7.73
C PRO A 8 -5.85 -9.83 -6.44
N ALA A 9 -5.14 -10.95 -6.57
CA ALA A 9 -4.57 -11.63 -5.42
C ALA A 9 -3.25 -10.95 -5.04
N THR A 10 -3.02 -10.76 -3.75
CA THR A 10 -1.71 -10.32 -3.30
C THR A 10 -0.79 -11.52 -3.20
N VAL A 11 0.45 -11.37 -3.67
CA VAL A 11 1.49 -12.42 -3.58
C VAL A 11 2.37 -12.23 -2.34
N LYS A 12 1.97 -11.34 -1.44
CA LYS A 12 2.78 -10.91 -0.28
C LYS A 12 3.20 -12.07 0.62
N TYR A 13 2.34 -13.08 0.73
CA TYR A 13 2.55 -14.27 1.56
C TYR A 13 2.67 -15.57 0.76
N ASP A 14 2.74 -15.49 -0.55
CA ASP A 14 2.99 -16.67 -1.36
C ASP A 14 4.35 -17.27 -1.03
N GLU A 15 4.35 -18.59 -0.79
CA GLU A 15 5.57 -19.38 -0.64
C GLU A 15 5.99 -19.89 -2.01
N PRO A 16 7.04 -19.30 -2.62
CA PRO A 16 7.44 -19.69 -3.98
C PRO A 16 8.05 -21.09 -4.06
N ASN A 17 8.47 -21.65 -2.92
CA ASN A 17 9.14 -22.95 -2.86
C ASN A 17 8.19 -24.08 -2.46
N ARG A 18 6.87 -23.90 -2.59
CA ARG A 18 5.91 -24.99 -2.34
C ARG A 18 6.16 -26.16 -3.28
N SER A 19 6.16 -27.35 -2.72
CA SER A 19 6.27 -28.58 -3.51
C SER A 19 5.03 -28.82 -4.38
N ASN A 20 3.88 -28.28 -3.97
CA ASN A 20 2.62 -28.35 -4.70
C ASN A 20 1.74 -27.15 -4.31
N TYR A 21 0.98 -26.58 -5.26
CA TYR A 21 0.07 -25.45 -5.03
C TYR A 21 -1.07 -25.76 -4.02
N THR A 22 -1.37 -27.02 -3.78
CA THR A 22 -2.36 -27.46 -2.79
C THR A 22 -1.82 -27.56 -1.36
N HIS A 23 -0.50 -27.44 -1.18
CA HIS A 23 0.12 -27.47 0.13
C HIS A 23 0.07 -26.09 0.77
N TYR A 24 -0.52 -26.01 1.96
CA TYR A 24 -0.65 -24.76 2.75
C TYR A 24 0.56 -24.51 3.66
N GLU A 25 1.52 -25.41 3.67
CA GLU A 25 2.74 -25.26 4.46
C GLU A 25 3.57 -24.10 3.92
N SER A 26 3.95 -23.21 4.82
CA SER A 26 4.82 -22.08 4.52
C SER A 26 5.94 -22.04 5.54
N GLY A 27 7.17 -21.92 5.07
CA GLY A 27 8.35 -21.68 5.89
C GLY A 27 8.62 -20.19 6.15
N ARG A 28 7.71 -19.30 5.71
CA ARG A 28 7.89 -17.86 5.89
C ARG A 28 7.56 -17.43 7.30
N ASP A 29 8.40 -16.57 7.84
CA ASP A 29 8.13 -15.91 9.10
C ASP A 29 6.90 -14.99 8.99
N VAL A 30 6.07 -15.00 10.02
CA VAL A 30 4.94 -14.08 10.14
C VAL A 30 5.42 -12.85 10.90
N PRO A 31 5.48 -11.67 10.28
CA PRO A 31 5.87 -10.47 10.98
C PRO A 31 4.80 -10.09 12.01
N LEU A 32 5.20 -9.93 13.26
CA LEU A 32 4.34 -9.46 14.35
C LEU A 32 4.26 -7.93 14.36
N PHE A 33 5.37 -7.26 14.07
CA PHE A 33 5.48 -5.81 13.94
C PHE A 33 6.43 -5.46 12.82
N ARG A 34 6.13 -4.35 12.13
CA ARG A 34 6.99 -3.85 11.06
C ARG A 34 7.30 -2.37 11.29
N LEU A 35 8.51 -1.97 10.90
CA LEU A 35 8.94 -0.58 11.00
C LEU A 35 8.01 0.40 10.26
N ALA A 36 7.41 -0.03 9.14
CA ALA A 36 6.44 0.77 8.41
C ALA A 36 5.21 1.11 9.26
N GLU A 37 4.68 0.14 10.01
CA GLU A 37 3.58 0.34 10.96
C GLU A 37 3.97 1.37 12.03
N THR A 38 5.16 1.24 12.61
CA THR A 38 5.66 2.19 13.61
C THR A 38 5.72 3.62 13.07
N TYR A 39 6.15 3.80 11.81
CA TYR A 39 6.14 5.12 11.17
C TYR A 39 4.72 5.65 11.01
N LEU A 40 3.77 4.83 10.55
CA LEU A 40 2.38 5.27 10.33
C LEU A 40 1.67 5.59 11.65
N LEU A 41 1.86 4.80 12.71
CA LEU A 41 1.33 5.09 14.04
C LEU A 41 1.92 6.38 14.63
N ARG A 42 3.21 6.62 14.41
CA ARG A 42 3.84 7.87 14.83
C ARG A 42 3.32 9.07 14.02
N ALA A 43 3.12 8.89 12.72
CA ALA A 43 2.50 9.90 11.86
C ALA A 43 1.09 10.26 12.34
N GLU A 44 0.27 9.27 12.72
CA GLU A 44 -1.03 9.50 13.33
C GLU A 44 -0.92 10.36 14.59
N ALA A 45 -0.01 10.01 15.50
CA ALA A 45 0.19 10.76 16.72
C ALA A 45 0.63 12.21 16.46
N TYR A 46 1.46 12.45 15.44
CA TYR A 46 1.83 13.80 15.02
C TYR A 46 0.64 14.58 14.44
N GLY A 47 -0.14 13.97 13.56
CA GLY A 47 -1.30 14.62 12.95
C GLY A 47 -2.38 14.97 13.97
N ARG A 48 -2.69 14.08 14.92
CA ARG A 48 -3.61 14.36 16.04
C ARG A 48 -3.15 15.52 16.93
N LYS A 49 -1.87 15.86 16.91
CA LYS A 49 -1.30 17.05 17.55
C LYS A 49 -1.23 18.27 16.63
N GLY A 50 -1.74 18.16 15.41
CA GLY A 50 -1.66 19.21 14.39
C GLY A 50 -0.28 19.39 13.75
N ASN A 51 0.67 18.49 14.01
CA ASN A 51 2.00 18.55 13.43
C ASN A 51 2.07 17.74 12.12
N TYR A 52 1.37 18.23 11.09
CA TYR A 52 1.26 17.54 9.80
C TYR A 52 2.60 17.40 9.08
N ASN A 53 3.53 18.36 9.22
CA ASN A 53 4.84 18.25 8.59
C ASN A 53 5.60 17.00 9.07
N ALA A 54 5.66 16.77 10.38
CA ALA A 54 6.32 15.58 10.92
C ALA A 54 5.58 14.29 10.54
N ALA A 55 4.25 14.35 10.42
CA ALA A 55 3.45 13.23 9.95
C ALA A 55 3.77 12.90 8.48
N ILE A 56 3.83 13.90 7.60
CA ILE A 56 4.19 13.78 6.19
C ILE A 56 5.58 13.15 6.04
N ASP A 57 6.55 13.57 6.84
CA ASP A 57 7.90 13.00 6.80
C ASP A 57 7.90 11.50 7.06
N ASP A 58 7.12 11.04 8.02
CA ASP A 58 7.04 9.61 8.36
C ASP A 58 6.25 8.81 7.31
N ILE A 59 5.13 9.32 6.82
CA ILE A 59 4.36 8.70 5.75
C ILE A 59 5.24 8.56 4.50
N ASN A 60 5.95 9.61 4.14
CA ASN A 60 6.80 9.63 2.95
C ASN A 60 8.01 8.69 3.04
N LYS A 61 8.51 8.35 4.24
CA LYS A 61 9.52 7.29 4.41
C LYS A 61 8.96 5.92 3.98
N VAL A 62 7.71 5.64 4.34
CA VAL A 62 7.05 4.38 3.95
C VAL A 62 6.79 4.36 2.45
N ARG A 63 6.22 5.41 1.90
CA ARG A 63 5.85 5.50 0.48
C ARG A 63 7.07 5.54 -0.44
N ALA A 64 8.11 6.30 -0.11
CA ALA A 64 9.33 6.39 -0.90
C ALA A 64 10.04 5.03 -1.06
N ARG A 65 9.92 4.16 -0.08
CA ARG A 65 10.44 2.80 -0.16
C ARG A 65 9.75 1.96 -1.22
N ALA A 66 8.45 2.15 -1.39
CA ALA A 66 7.63 1.40 -2.34
C ALA A 66 7.74 1.91 -3.79
N ALA A 67 8.33 3.08 -3.99
CA ALA A 67 8.51 3.65 -5.31
C ALA A 67 9.57 2.88 -6.12
N PHE A 68 9.31 2.72 -7.40
CA PHE A 68 10.32 2.21 -8.33
C PHE A 68 11.48 3.21 -8.45
N LYS A 69 12.70 2.67 -8.48
CA LYS A 69 13.92 3.45 -8.68
C LYS A 69 14.44 3.28 -10.10
N ALA A 70 15.06 4.33 -10.64
CA ALA A 70 15.73 4.24 -11.94
C ALA A 70 16.76 3.10 -11.93
N GLY A 71 16.77 2.29 -12.98
CA GLY A 71 17.67 1.14 -13.12
C GLY A 71 17.23 -0.12 -12.35
N GLU A 72 16.12 -0.09 -11.62
CA GLU A 72 15.54 -1.32 -11.07
C GLU A 72 15.05 -2.21 -12.20
N THR A 73 15.47 -3.47 -12.14
CA THR A 73 15.03 -4.49 -13.08
C THR A 73 14.01 -5.40 -12.40
N ARG A 74 12.83 -5.51 -12.98
CA ARG A 74 11.87 -6.53 -12.54
C ARG A 74 12.42 -7.90 -12.88
N ALA A 75 12.42 -8.80 -11.92
CA ALA A 75 12.82 -10.17 -12.18
C ALA A 75 11.92 -10.78 -13.29
N GLU A 76 12.51 -11.27 -14.35
CA GLU A 76 11.81 -11.91 -15.48
C GLU A 76 10.85 -13.00 -15.00
N VAL A 77 11.25 -13.74 -13.98
CA VAL A 77 10.43 -14.78 -13.33
C VAL A 77 9.10 -14.24 -12.84
N LEU A 78 9.06 -13.04 -12.23
CA LEU A 78 7.82 -12.44 -11.73
C LEU A 78 6.88 -12.02 -12.85
N ALA A 79 7.43 -11.54 -13.97
CA ALA A 79 6.61 -11.20 -15.13
C ALA A 79 6.03 -12.45 -15.81
N ARG A 80 6.79 -13.51 -15.90
CA ARG A 80 6.33 -14.80 -16.49
C ARG A 80 5.28 -15.52 -15.67
N LEU A 81 5.23 -15.26 -14.35
CA LEU A 81 4.22 -15.81 -13.46
C LEU A 81 2.85 -15.11 -13.57
N GLN A 82 2.76 -13.99 -14.30
CA GLN A 82 1.47 -13.35 -14.53
C GLN A 82 0.59 -14.21 -15.44
N PRO A 83 -0.63 -14.57 -15.00
CA PRO A 83 -1.54 -15.33 -15.84
C PRO A 83 -1.80 -14.64 -17.18
N GLY A 84 -1.59 -15.34 -18.27
CA GLY A 84 -1.77 -14.80 -19.62
C GLY A 84 -0.52 -14.14 -20.23
N TYR A 85 0.61 -14.13 -19.52
CA TYR A 85 1.87 -13.59 -20.07
C TYR A 85 2.24 -14.25 -21.40
N GLU A 86 2.03 -15.56 -21.52
CA GLU A 86 2.28 -16.33 -22.74
C GLU A 86 1.39 -15.94 -23.92
N LYS A 87 0.28 -15.24 -23.65
CA LYS A 87 -0.66 -14.76 -24.69
C LYS A 87 -0.34 -13.35 -25.16
N LEU A 88 0.60 -12.69 -24.51
CA LEU A 88 1.03 -11.35 -24.89
C LEU A 88 1.87 -11.42 -26.18
N THR A 89 1.76 -10.39 -27.01
CA THR A 89 2.66 -10.23 -28.16
C THR A 89 4.10 -10.00 -27.68
N GLN A 90 5.08 -10.26 -28.55
CA GLN A 90 6.49 -10.05 -28.21
C GLN A 90 6.78 -8.60 -27.77
N ALA A 91 6.06 -7.60 -28.32
CA ALA A 91 6.18 -6.22 -27.92
C ALA A 91 5.62 -5.97 -26.51
N GLU A 92 4.54 -6.62 -26.14
CA GLU A 92 3.94 -6.54 -24.82
C GLU A 92 4.74 -7.34 -23.78
N GLN A 93 5.37 -8.45 -24.19
CA GLN A 93 6.29 -9.20 -23.32
C GLN A 93 7.59 -8.45 -23.05
N GLN A 94 7.95 -7.53 -23.92
CA GLN A 94 9.07 -6.60 -23.74
C GLN A 94 8.73 -5.38 -22.88
N TRP A 95 7.63 -5.44 -22.13
CA TRP A 95 7.34 -4.42 -21.13
C TRP A 95 8.62 -4.12 -20.34
N PRO A 96 8.99 -2.82 -20.21
CA PRO A 96 10.29 -2.47 -19.70
C PRO A 96 10.50 -3.09 -18.33
N TYR A 97 11.37 -4.09 -18.28
CA TYR A 97 11.87 -4.66 -17.03
C TYR A 97 12.74 -3.64 -16.28
N GLU A 98 13.16 -2.61 -16.98
CA GLU A 98 14.00 -1.54 -16.46
C GLU A 98 13.16 -0.28 -16.27
N VAL A 99 13.24 0.28 -15.07
CA VAL A 99 12.59 1.53 -14.73
C VAL A 99 13.47 2.68 -15.22
N GLU A 100 13.00 3.45 -16.21
CA GLU A 100 13.76 4.54 -16.81
C GLU A 100 13.95 5.72 -15.85
N LYS A 101 12.99 5.98 -14.97
CA LYS A 101 12.96 7.15 -14.10
C LYS A 101 12.67 6.78 -12.66
N ASP A 102 13.30 7.51 -11.74
CA ASP A 102 12.91 7.45 -10.32
C ASP A 102 11.47 7.95 -10.16
N MET A 103 10.61 7.08 -9.63
CA MET A 103 9.18 7.33 -9.42
C MET A 103 8.87 7.80 -7.99
N THR A 104 9.89 8.07 -7.18
CA THR A 104 9.70 8.46 -5.76
C THR A 104 8.79 9.67 -5.63
N SER A 105 8.97 10.70 -6.44
CA SER A 105 8.17 11.93 -6.38
C SER A 105 6.67 11.71 -6.63
N THR A 106 6.31 10.65 -7.37
CA THR A 106 4.90 10.33 -7.65
C THR A 106 4.20 9.63 -6.49
N MET A 107 4.98 9.12 -5.53
CA MET A 107 4.48 8.40 -4.35
C MET A 107 4.34 9.30 -3.14
N LEU A 108 5.02 10.44 -3.11
CA LEU A 108 5.01 11.33 -1.95
C LEU A 108 3.65 11.99 -1.76
N VAL A 109 3.31 12.20 -0.50
CA VAL A 109 2.10 12.90 -0.08
C VAL A 109 2.43 14.25 0.53
N ASP A 110 1.45 15.13 0.50
CA ASP A 110 1.42 16.43 1.15
C ASP A 110 0.03 16.68 1.76
N GLU A 111 -0.22 17.86 2.29
CA GLU A 111 -1.49 18.21 2.93
C GLU A 111 -2.70 18.17 1.98
N SER A 112 -2.50 18.17 0.67
CA SER A 112 -3.59 18.07 -0.32
C SER A 112 -4.39 16.77 -0.22
N TYR A 113 -3.81 15.74 0.40
CA TYR A 113 -4.50 14.47 0.59
C TYR A 113 -5.65 14.53 1.60
N TRP A 114 -5.67 15.51 2.52
CA TRP A 114 -6.72 15.67 3.53
C TRP A 114 -7.28 17.10 3.67
N ASP A 115 -7.03 17.97 2.69
CA ASP A 115 -7.55 19.34 2.67
C ASP A 115 -9.07 19.44 2.42
N GLY A 116 -9.68 18.36 1.90
CA GLY A 116 -11.10 18.26 1.61
C GLY A 116 -11.53 18.87 0.26
N GLY A 117 -10.63 19.51 -0.47
CA GLY A 117 -10.95 20.21 -1.72
C GLY A 117 -10.23 19.69 -2.95
N SER A 118 -9.00 19.26 -2.79
CA SER A 118 -8.12 18.81 -3.87
C SER A 118 -8.58 17.49 -4.53
N ALA A 119 -8.02 17.21 -5.69
CA ALA A 119 -8.22 15.94 -6.38
C ALA A 119 -7.70 14.75 -5.56
N ASN A 120 -6.57 14.93 -4.85
CA ASN A 120 -5.99 13.91 -4.00
C ASN A 120 -6.93 13.55 -2.84
N SER A 121 -7.45 14.56 -2.14
CA SER A 121 -8.39 14.34 -1.02
C SER A 121 -9.69 13.66 -1.47
N LYS A 122 -10.21 14.03 -2.63
CA LYS A 122 -11.41 13.39 -3.21
C LYS A 122 -11.17 11.94 -3.65
N ALA A 123 -9.97 11.62 -4.09
CA ALA A 123 -9.61 10.27 -4.51
C ALA A 123 -9.52 9.28 -3.33
N GLU A 124 -9.29 9.77 -2.12
CA GLU A 124 -9.23 8.95 -0.90
C GLU A 124 -10.59 8.42 -0.44
N MET A 125 -11.69 8.98 -0.97
CA MET A 125 -13.08 8.55 -0.68
C MET A 125 -13.36 8.45 0.82
N TYR A 126 -13.09 9.54 1.55
CA TYR A 126 -13.37 9.61 2.97
C TYR A 126 -14.87 9.46 3.26
N PRO A 127 -15.24 8.90 4.44
CA PRO A 127 -16.63 8.85 4.86
C PRO A 127 -17.19 10.27 5.03
N GLU A 128 -18.50 10.44 4.81
CA GLU A 128 -19.17 11.73 4.94
C GLU A 128 -19.03 12.35 6.34
N THR A 129 -18.79 11.52 7.35
CA THR A 129 -18.52 11.93 8.73
C THR A 129 -17.16 12.62 8.92
N ALA A 130 -16.22 12.44 7.99
CA ALA A 130 -14.90 13.06 8.04
C ALA A 130 -14.97 14.53 7.57
N THR A 131 -15.52 15.41 8.42
CA THR A 131 -15.81 16.80 8.07
C THR A 131 -14.66 17.76 8.33
N THR A 132 -13.76 17.44 9.25
CA THR A 132 -12.60 18.26 9.59
C THR A 132 -11.33 17.77 8.89
N THR A 133 -10.29 18.61 8.86
CA THR A 133 -8.96 18.23 8.38
C THR A 133 -8.39 17.09 9.22
N GLU A 134 -8.60 17.11 10.53
CA GLU A 134 -8.15 16.05 11.43
C GLU A 134 -8.86 14.72 11.12
N ASP A 135 -10.19 14.73 10.95
CA ASP A 135 -10.94 13.53 10.62
C ASP A 135 -10.44 12.91 9.30
N ARG A 136 -10.25 13.74 8.28
CA ARG A 136 -9.71 13.28 6.99
C ARG A 136 -8.30 12.76 7.11
N PHE A 137 -7.44 13.42 7.88
CA PHE A 137 -6.08 12.94 8.12
C PHE A 137 -6.08 11.57 8.83
N VAL A 138 -6.89 11.38 9.86
CA VAL A 138 -7.00 10.08 10.56
C VAL A 138 -7.47 8.99 9.60
N ASN A 139 -8.50 9.28 8.79
CA ASN A 139 -8.97 8.34 7.78
C ASN A 139 -7.90 8.06 6.70
N PHE A 140 -7.09 9.07 6.33
CA PHE A 140 -5.95 8.88 5.44
C PHE A 140 -4.93 7.89 6.02
N ILE A 141 -4.58 8.02 7.29
CA ILE A 141 -3.68 7.07 7.97
C ILE A 141 -4.26 5.66 8.00
N LEU A 142 -5.56 5.51 8.22
CA LEU A 142 -6.21 4.20 8.14
C LEU A 142 -6.11 3.60 6.73
N ASN A 143 -6.28 4.41 5.70
CA ASN A 143 -6.08 3.98 4.31
C ASN A 143 -4.62 3.56 4.05
N GLU A 144 -3.64 4.30 4.59
CA GLU A 144 -2.22 3.93 4.47
C GLU A 144 -1.89 2.63 5.21
N LEU A 145 -2.41 2.46 6.41
CA LEU A 145 -2.27 1.21 7.16
C LEU A 145 -2.90 0.05 6.38
N ALA A 146 -4.08 0.26 5.79
CA ALA A 146 -4.73 -0.74 4.94
C ALA A 146 -3.89 -1.11 3.70
N ARG A 147 -3.26 -0.13 3.05
CA ARG A 147 -2.39 -0.34 1.88
C ARG A 147 -1.12 -1.11 2.27
N GLU A 148 -0.48 -0.72 3.36
CA GLU A 148 0.81 -1.27 3.78
C GLU A 148 0.66 -2.63 4.47
N LEU A 149 -0.36 -2.78 5.34
CA LEU A 149 -0.57 -3.97 6.17
C LEU A 149 -1.63 -4.91 5.60
N ASN A 150 -1.99 -4.75 4.33
CA ASN A 150 -2.96 -5.61 3.67
C ASN A 150 -2.61 -7.10 3.87
N GLN A 151 -3.58 -7.88 4.35
CA GLN A 151 -3.46 -9.30 4.71
C GLN A 151 -2.54 -9.59 5.91
N GLU A 152 -2.07 -8.60 6.64
CA GLU A 152 -1.39 -8.81 7.92
C GLU A 152 -2.41 -8.82 9.06
N MET A 153 -2.25 -9.74 10.03
CA MET A 153 -3.20 -9.88 11.14
C MET A 153 -3.28 -8.61 12.01
N VAL A 154 -2.21 -7.85 12.07
CA VAL A 154 -2.08 -6.60 12.83
C VAL A 154 -3.05 -5.50 12.36
N TYR A 155 -3.50 -5.55 11.11
CA TYR A 155 -4.42 -4.56 10.54
C TYR A 155 -5.74 -4.47 11.32
N TYR A 156 -6.31 -5.59 11.73
CA TYR A 156 -7.56 -5.63 12.49
C TYR A 156 -7.43 -5.05 13.90
N GLU A 157 -6.28 -5.24 14.55
CA GLU A 157 -6.01 -4.66 15.87
C GLU A 157 -5.91 -3.14 15.79
N ASN A 158 -5.28 -2.60 14.76
CA ASN A 158 -5.16 -1.16 14.55
C ASN A 158 -6.50 -0.47 14.30
N LEU A 159 -7.44 -1.12 13.61
CA LEU A 159 -8.81 -0.62 13.43
C LEU A 159 -9.53 -0.46 14.77
N HIS A 160 -9.39 -1.41 15.68
CA HIS A 160 -9.98 -1.34 17.01
C HIS A 160 -9.38 -0.22 17.87
N HIS A 161 -8.06 -0.01 17.79
CA HIS A 161 -7.39 1.07 18.53
C HIS A 161 -7.73 2.47 18.03
N SER A 162 -8.05 2.62 16.76
CA SER A 162 -8.46 3.91 16.18
C SER A 162 -9.89 4.32 16.55
N GLY A 163 -10.64 3.47 17.26
CA GLY A 163 -12.04 3.71 17.61
C GLY A 163 -13.02 3.50 16.46
N TRP A 164 -12.54 2.89 15.37
CA TRP A 164 -13.40 2.53 14.25
C TRP A 164 -14.22 1.31 14.64
N GLN A 165 -15.52 1.51 14.88
CA GLN A 165 -16.47 0.42 14.96
C GLN A 165 -17.22 0.38 13.64
N ALA A 166 -17.20 -0.75 12.97
CA ALA A 166 -18.08 -1.01 11.84
C ALA A 166 -19.49 -1.13 12.39
N ASP A 167 -20.38 -0.19 12.03
CA ASP A 167 -21.82 -0.32 12.22
C ASP A 167 -22.39 -1.39 11.29
#